data_5cb6cb644a2c96679e091ed98cff69b2
#
_entry.id   5cb6cb644a2c96679e091ed98cff69b2
#
_cell.length_a   1.000
_cell.length_b   1.000
_cell.length_c   1.000
_cell.angle_alpha   90.00
_cell.angle_beta   90.00
_cell.angle_gamma   90.00
#
_symmetry.space_group_name_H-M   'P 1'
#
loop_
_entity.id
_entity.type
_entity.pdbx_description
1 polymer ?
#
loop_
_entity_poly.entity_id
_entity_poly.type
_entity_poly.pdbx_seq_one_letter_code
_entity_poly.pdbx_strand_id
1 'polypeptide(L)'
;MPRGGRSAWALFGLLAVLLAACGGGATVPADLGDPATLGQRTFAQWCAPCHGVQGEGNINALEAPPLNAAGDSYLLTDAEILDGIVKGGTQEGSGMQPLGEFLTEEQQMAALHYVHTLWSDDQRATHEAAGGHVAPTPVP
;
A
#
# COMPACT_ATOMS: atom_id res chain seq x y z
N MET A 1 -45.96 -51.01 -32.48
CA MET A 1 -44.66 -50.35 -32.78
C MET A 1 -44.64 -48.97 -32.14
N PRO A 2 -43.92 -48.79 -31.11
CA PRO A 2 -43.66 -47.43 -30.62
C PRO A 2 -42.14 -47.11 -30.76
N ARG A 3 -41.81 -46.03 -31.42
CA ARG A 3 -40.51 -45.34 -31.51
C ARG A 3 -40.49 -44.37 -30.35
N GLY A 4 -39.61 -44.36 -29.45
CA GLY A 4 -38.19 -44.31 -29.44
C GLY A 4 -37.76 -42.97 -28.80
N GLY A 5 -37.81 -42.87 -27.46
CA GLY A 5 -37.33 -41.69 -26.74
C GLY A 5 -35.80 -41.70 -26.56
N ARG A 6 -35.10 -40.92 -27.37
CA ARG A 6 -33.60 -40.79 -27.28
C ARG A 6 -33.14 -39.35 -27.26
N SER A 7 -33.87 -38.43 -26.67
CA SER A 7 -33.44 -37.02 -26.70
C SER A 7 -33.42 -36.28 -25.35
N ALA A 8 -33.77 -36.95 -24.24
CA ALA A 8 -33.86 -36.27 -22.93
C ALA A 8 -32.55 -36.29 -22.12
N TRP A 9 -31.56 -37.10 -22.51
CA TRP A 9 -30.30 -37.23 -21.74
C TRP A 9 -29.16 -36.34 -22.23
N ALA A 10 -29.31 -35.73 -23.42
CA ALA A 10 -28.27 -34.87 -24.01
C ALA A 10 -28.29 -33.45 -23.47
N LEU A 11 -29.37 -33.00 -22.83
CA LEU A 11 -29.49 -31.63 -22.31
C LEU A 11 -29.02 -31.48 -20.85
N PHE A 12 -28.87 -32.61 -20.11
CA PHE A 12 -28.36 -32.57 -18.73
C PHE A 12 -26.84 -32.54 -18.66
N GLY A 13 -26.14 -32.92 -19.72
CA GLY A 13 -24.66 -32.89 -19.78
C GLY A 13 -24.07 -31.52 -20.04
N LEU A 14 -24.80 -30.57 -20.59
CA LEU A 14 -24.29 -29.27 -20.99
C LEU A 14 -24.38 -28.22 -19.87
N LEU A 15 -25.20 -28.47 -18.85
CA LEU A 15 -25.40 -27.52 -17.75
C LEU A 15 -24.36 -27.68 -16.61
N ALA A 16 -23.67 -28.83 -16.56
CA ALA A 16 -22.69 -29.12 -15.52
C ALA A 16 -21.28 -28.49 -15.75
N VAL A 17 -21.01 -28.02 -16.98
CA VAL A 17 -19.68 -27.48 -17.34
C VAL A 17 -19.55 -25.98 -17.06
N LEU A 18 -20.65 -25.26 -16.81
CA LEU A 18 -20.62 -23.79 -16.60
C LEU A 18 -20.44 -23.33 -15.15
N LEU A 19 -20.39 -24.27 -14.19
CA LEU A 19 -20.23 -23.93 -12.76
C LEU A 19 -18.78 -24.06 -12.24
N ALA A 20 -17.83 -24.47 -13.07
CA ALA A 20 -16.42 -24.61 -12.67
C ALA A 20 -15.53 -23.39 -12.92
N ALA A 21 -16.09 -22.27 -13.39
CA ALA A 21 -15.29 -21.10 -13.79
C ALA A 21 -15.24 -19.95 -12.76
N CYS A 22 -15.79 -20.12 -11.55
CA CYS A 22 -15.73 -19.11 -10.49
C CYS A 22 -14.79 -19.46 -9.32
N GLY A 23 -13.86 -20.39 -9.54
CA GLY A 23 -12.84 -20.76 -8.55
C GLY A 23 -11.44 -20.26 -8.90
N GLY A 24 -11.33 -19.20 -9.71
CA GLY A 24 -10.07 -18.47 -9.89
C GLY A 24 -9.79 -17.68 -8.63
N GLY A 25 -9.25 -18.33 -7.60
CA GLY A 25 -8.51 -17.62 -6.55
C GLY A 25 -7.48 -16.77 -7.28
N ALA A 26 -7.62 -15.44 -7.22
CA ALA A 26 -6.57 -14.54 -7.64
C ALA A 26 -5.34 -14.96 -6.82
N THR A 27 -4.46 -15.75 -7.42
CA THR A 27 -3.11 -15.91 -6.92
C THR A 27 -2.52 -14.52 -7.00
N VAL A 28 -2.47 -13.83 -5.86
CA VAL A 28 -1.67 -12.63 -5.70
C VAL A 28 -0.27 -13.03 -6.16
N PRO A 29 0.28 -12.42 -7.21
CA PRO A 29 1.62 -12.76 -7.65
C PRO A 29 2.55 -12.61 -6.46
N ALA A 30 3.36 -13.64 -6.22
CA ALA A 30 4.40 -13.63 -5.19
C ALA A 30 5.56 -12.69 -5.55
N ASP A 31 5.28 -11.60 -6.24
CA ASP A 31 6.19 -10.50 -6.50
C ASP A 31 6.11 -9.48 -5.34
N LEU A 32 6.15 -10.01 -4.13
CA LEU A 32 6.33 -9.23 -2.90
C LEU A 32 7.81 -8.91 -2.66
N GLY A 33 8.70 -9.31 -3.59
CA GLY A 33 10.13 -9.30 -3.38
C GLY A 33 10.85 -7.98 -3.68
N ASP A 34 10.19 -7.00 -4.30
CA ASP A 34 10.81 -5.69 -4.54
C ASP A 34 10.31 -4.67 -3.52
N PRO A 35 11.19 -4.17 -2.62
CA PRO A 35 10.83 -3.17 -1.61
C PRO A 35 10.19 -1.91 -2.20
N ALA A 36 10.61 -1.48 -3.40
CA ALA A 36 10.03 -0.30 -4.06
C ALA A 36 8.57 -0.55 -4.46
N THR A 37 8.27 -1.72 -5.00
CA THR A 37 6.91 -2.13 -5.35
C THR A 37 6.04 -2.30 -4.10
N LEU A 38 6.57 -2.88 -3.03
CA LEU A 38 5.87 -3.01 -1.75
C LEU A 38 5.54 -1.62 -1.18
N GLY A 39 6.50 -0.71 -1.16
CA GLY A 39 6.33 0.65 -0.67
C GLY A 39 5.24 1.41 -1.43
N GLN A 40 5.28 1.36 -2.76
CA GLN A 40 4.26 1.99 -3.60
C GLN A 40 2.86 1.44 -3.34
N ARG A 41 2.71 0.12 -3.22
CA ARG A 41 1.41 -0.51 -2.94
C ARG A 41 0.90 -0.15 -1.54
N THR A 42 1.78 -0.22 -0.54
CA THR A 42 1.44 0.15 0.84
C THR A 42 1.00 1.61 0.90
N PHE A 43 1.76 2.51 0.27
CA PHE A 43 1.41 3.92 0.19
C PHE A 43 0.05 4.14 -0.51
N ALA A 44 -0.15 3.53 -1.68
CA ALA A 44 -1.39 3.67 -2.44
C ALA A 44 -2.62 3.20 -1.66
N GLN A 45 -2.48 2.15 -0.86
CA GLN A 45 -3.59 1.57 -0.09
C GLN A 45 -3.87 2.34 1.20
N TRP A 46 -2.83 2.75 1.93
CA TRP A 46 -2.96 3.21 3.31
C TRP A 46 -2.70 4.71 3.50
N CYS A 47 -1.85 5.30 2.69
CA CYS A 47 -1.44 6.71 2.82
C CYS A 47 -2.16 7.63 1.84
N ALA A 48 -2.25 7.20 0.56
CA ALA A 48 -2.81 8.01 -0.52
C ALA A 48 -4.26 8.47 -0.31
N PRO A 49 -5.16 7.73 0.37
CA PRO A 49 -6.51 8.23 0.64
C PRO A 49 -6.56 9.55 1.41
N CYS A 50 -5.53 9.84 2.22
CA CYS A 50 -5.41 11.08 2.98
C CYS A 50 -4.33 12.01 2.42
N HIS A 51 -3.17 11.45 2.01
CA HIS A 51 -2.02 12.25 1.56
C HIS A 51 -1.95 12.49 0.06
N GLY A 52 -2.93 11.97 -0.72
CA GLY A 52 -2.92 12.07 -2.18
C GLY A 52 -2.06 10.98 -2.85
N VAL A 53 -2.38 10.66 -4.10
CA VAL A 53 -1.74 9.54 -4.84
C VAL A 53 -0.26 9.78 -5.15
N GLN A 54 0.16 11.04 -5.17
CA GLN A 54 1.55 11.48 -5.34
C GLN A 54 2.10 12.15 -4.08
N GLY A 55 1.46 11.96 -2.93
CA GLY A 55 1.84 12.59 -1.68
C GLY A 55 1.60 14.10 -1.66
N GLU A 56 0.70 14.61 -2.49
CA GLU A 56 0.42 16.04 -2.63
C GLU A 56 -0.35 16.65 -1.45
N GLY A 57 -0.78 15.82 -0.50
CA GLY A 57 -1.64 16.23 0.59
C GLY A 57 -3.13 16.24 0.19
N ASN A 58 -4.00 16.20 1.16
CA ASN A 58 -5.45 16.26 0.95
C ASN A 58 -6.05 17.37 1.80
N ILE A 59 -6.34 18.49 1.16
CA ILE A 59 -6.91 19.68 1.79
C ILE A 59 -8.41 19.55 2.07
N ASN A 60 -9.08 18.52 1.54
CA ASN A 60 -10.55 18.46 1.55
C ASN A 60 -11.14 17.67 2.73
N ALA A 61 -10.37 16.81 3.40
CA ALA A 61 -10.92 15.91 4.41
C ALA A 61 -10.27 16.01 5.79
N LEU A 62 -8.94 16.01 5.87
CA LEU A 62 -8.23 15.81 7.15
C LEU A 62 -7.01 16.74 7.30
N GLU A 63 -6.86 17.74 6.44
CA GLU A 63 -5.67 18.63 6.41
C GLU A 63 -4.34 17.82 6.41
N ALA A 64 -4.36 16.63 5.77
CA ALA A 64 -3.20 15.78 5.68
C ALA A 64 -2.07 16.52 4.95
N PRO A 65 -0.88 16.65 5.56
CA PRO A 65 0.21 17.42 4.96
C PRO A 65 0.73 16.74 3.69
N PRO A 66 1.32 17.50 2.75
CA PRO A 66 2.06 16.92 1.64
C PRO A 66 3.25 16.09 2.16
N LEU A 67 3.46 14.94 1.53
CA LEU A 67 4.61 14.04 1.77
C LEU A 67 5.61 14.09 0.62
N ASN A 68 5.32 14.85 -0.43
CA ASN A 68 6.18 15.03 -1.60
C ASN A 68 7.00 16.34 -1.49
N ALA A 69 7.63 16.73 -2.60
CA ALA A 69 8.46 17.93 -2.66
C ALA A 69 7.76 19.25 -2.28
N ALA A 70 6.44 19.26 -2.15
CA ALA A 70 5.70 20.46 -1.69
C ALA A 70 5.58 20.55 -0.16
N GLY A 71 5.98 19.49 0.59
CA GLY A 71 5.87 19.43 2.03
C GLY A 71 7.23 19.43 2.73
N ASP A 72 7.16 19.35 4.06
CA ASP A 72 8.32 19.46 4.97
C ASP A 72 8.65 18.12 5.65
N SER A 73 8.07 17.01 5.20
CA SER A 73 8.30 15.68 5.81
C SER A 73 9.78 15.26 5.80
N TYR A 74 10.57 15.77 4.87
CA TYR A 74 12.01 15.55 4.79
C TYR A 74 12.82 16.15 5.96
N LEU A 75 12.22 17.05 6.75
CA LEU A 75 12.84 17.62 7.95
C LEU A 75 12.70 16.71 9.18
N LEU A 76 11.81 15.72 9.12
CA LEU A 76 11.66 14.70 10.16
C LEU A 76 12.71 13.60 9.96
N THR A 77 13.13 12.98 11.05
CA THR A 77 13.94 11.77 10.98
C THR A 77 13.08 10.57 10.55
N ASP A 78 13.71 9.53 10.01
CA ASP A 78 13.03 8.28 9.69
C ASP A 78 12.29 7.68 10.89
N ALA A 79 12.88 7.81 12.08
CA ALA A 79 12.26 7.34 13.32
C ALA A 79 10.97 8.11 13.64
N GLU A 80 10.93 9.42 13.42
CA GLU A 80 9.74 10.25 13.63
C GLU A 80 8.67 9.95 12.60
N ILE A 81 9.04 9.71 11.34
CA ILE A 81 8.09 9.32 10.29
C ILE A 81 7.49 7.95 10.60
N LEU A 82 8.34 6.97 10.99
CA LEU A 82 7.88 5.64 11.40
C LEU A 82 6.98 5.70 12.64
N ASP A 83 7.33 6.51 13.62
CA ASP A 83 6.49 6.72 14.81
C ASP A 83 5.10 7.27 14.43
N GLY A 84 5.06 8.22 13.49
CA GLY A 84 3.82 8.73 12.91
C GLY A 84 3.01 7.66 12.19
N ILE A 85 3.65 6.75 11.44
CA ILE A 85 2.98 5.63 10.78
C ILE A 85 2.41 4.66 11.83
N VAL A 86 3.20 4.30 12.82
CA VAL A 86 2.82 3.28 13.83
C VAL A 86 1.76 3.78 14.78
N LYS A 87 1.93 4.98 15.33
CA LYS A 87 1.08 5.53 16.41
C LYS A 87 0.00 6.49 15.91
N GLY A 88 0.03 6.85 14.63
CA GLY A 88 -0.77 7.95 14.11
C GLY A 88 -0.08 9.30 14.26
N GLY A 89 -0.72 10.36 13.79
CA GLY A 89 -0.13 11.69 13.86
C GLY A 89 0.18 12.12 15.27
N THR A 90 1.40 12.58 15.51
CA THR A 90 1.92 12.96 16.83
C THR A 90 1.48 14.35 17.27
N GLN A 91 0.88 15.14 16.39
CA GLN A 91 0.41 16.49 16.71
C GLN A 91 -1.00 16.43 17.30
N GLU A 92 -1.26 17.26 18.31
CA GLU A 92 -2.59 17.38 18.90
C GLU A 92 -3.61 17.77 17.83
N GLY A 93 -4.70 17.00 17.73
CA GLY A 93 -5.72 17.19 16.70
C GLY A 93 -5.41 16.52 15.36
N SER A 94 -4.32 15.76 15.25
CA SER A 94 -4.03 14.98 14.03
C SER A 94 -5.15 13.98 13.75
N GLY A 95 -5.63 13.97 12.50
CA GLY A 95 -6.60 12.97 12.00
C GLY A 95 -5.95 11.68 11.50
N MET A 96 -4.61 11.58 11.51
CA MET A 96 -3.89 10.40 11.06
C MET A 96 -4.11 9.23 12.02
N GLN A 97 -4.64 8.13 11.50
CA GLN A 97 -4.90 6.91 12.26
C GLN A 97 -3.60 6.13 12.49
N PRO A 98 -3.45 5.44 13.65
CA PRO A 98 -2.34 4.53 13.88
C PRO A 98 -2.44 3.32 12.93
N LEU A 99 -1.33 3.00 12.27
CA LEU A 99 -1.26 1.89 11.31
C LEU A 99 -0.38 0.72 11.80
N GLY A 100 0.19 0.82 13.00
CA GLY A 100 1.11 -0.19 13.53
C GLY A 100 0.51 -1.60 13.64
N GLU A 101 -0.79 -1.73 13.89
CA GLU A 101 -1.47 -3.03 13.95
C GLU A 101 -1.92 -3.56 12.59
N PHE A 102 -1.93 -2.71 11.56
CA PHE A 102 -2.41 -3.06 10.22
C PHE A 102 -1.28 -3.33 9.22
N LEU A 103 -0.09 -2.81 9.48
CA LEU A 103 1.08 -2.93 8.62
C LEU A 103 2.17 -3.75 9.32
N THR A 104 2.77 -4.69 8.59
CA THR A 104 4.00 -5.35 9.04
C THR A 104 5.16 -4.33 9.09
N GLU A 105 6.20 -4.61 9.86
CA GLU A 105 7.41 -3.78 9.90
C GLU A 105 8.02 -3.58 8.51
N GLU A 106 8.01 -4.64 7.68
CA GLU A 106 8.48 -4.56 6.29
C GLU A 106 7.65 -3.58 5.46
N GLN A 107 6.32 -3.59 5.61
CA GLN A 107 5.44 -2.64 4.93
C GLN A 107 5.64 -1.20 5.42
N GLN A 108 5.85 -1.01 6.72
CA GLN A 108 6.14 0.30 7.31
C GLN A 108 7.44 0.87 6.75
N MET A 109 8.51 0.08 6.74
CA MET A 109 9.81 0.47 6.17
C MET A 109 9.72 0.73 4.67
N ALA A 110 9.01 -0.12 3.93
CA ALA A 110 8.84 0.06 2.49
C ALA A 110 8.03 1.34 2.18
N ALA A 111 7.00 1.66 2.96
CA ALA A 111 6.24 2.90 2.82
C ALA A 111 7.11 4.13 3.12
N LEU A 112 7.93 4.10 4.18
CA LEU A 112 8.90 5.15 4.48
C LEU A 112 9.85 5.39 3.29
N HIS A 113 10.47 4.34 2.76
CA HIS A 113 11.37 4.45 1.61
C HIS A 113 10.64 4.99 0.37
N TYR A 114 9.37 4.62 0.16
CA TYR A 114 8.58 5.19 -0.92
C TYR A 114 8.35 6.69 -0.73
N VAL A 115 8.07 7.17 0.49
CA VAL A 115 7.97 8.61 0.79
C VAL A 115 9.25 9.34 0.42
N HIS A 116 10.44 8.78 0.71
CA HIS A 116 11.70 9.38 0.28
C HIS A 116 11.80 9.55 -1.24
N THR A 117 11.18 8.67 -2.03
CA THR A 117 11.16 8.81 -3.50
C THR A 117 10.29 9.96 -3.99
N LEU A 118 9.39 10.47 -3.16
CA LEU A 118 8.51 11.59 -3.48
C LEU A 118 9.19 12.95 -3.24
N TRP A 119 10.31 12.98 -2.52
CA TRP A 119 11.08 14.19 -2.26
C TRP A 119 11.95 14.59 -3.46
N SER A 120 12.29 15.88 -3.55
CA SER A 120 13.31 16.35 -4.48
C SER A 120 14.72 15.87 -4.08
N ASP A 121 15.68 15.95 -4.99
CA ASP A 121 17.06 15.59 -4.72
C ASP A 121 17.65 16.43 -3.59
N ASP A 122 17.35 17.75 -3.56
CA ASP A 122 17.83 18.66 -2.51
C ASP A 122 17.23 18.33 -1.14
N GLN A 123 15.97 17.92 -1.09
CA GLN A 123 15.31 17.49 0.15
C GLN A 123 15.91 16.20 0.69
N ARG A 124 16.15 15.21 -0.18
CA ARG A 124 16.85 13.98 0.21
C ARG A 124 18.25 14.27 0.74
N ALA A 125 19.01 15.10 0.03
CA ALA A 125 20.35 15.49 0.49
C ALA A 125 20.31 16.21 1.85
N THR A 126 19.31 17.06 2.09
CA THR A 126 19.12 17.75 3.36
C THR A 126 18.80 16.76 4.48
N HIS A 127 17.90 15.82 4.24
CA HIS A 127 17.53 14.76 5.19
C HIS A 127 18.73 13.89 5.55
N GLU A 128 19.52 13.45 4.56
CA GLU A 128 20.75 12.68 4.77
C GLU A 128 21.79 13.45 5.59
N ALA A 129 22.01 14.73 5.24
CA ALA A 129 22.96 15.58 5.95
C ALA A 129 22.58 15.84 7.42
N ALA A 130 21.27 15.83 7.72
CA ALA A 130 20.76 15.93 9.08
C ALA A 130 20.86 14.60 9.87
N GLY A 131 21.33 13.52 9.25
CA GLY A 131 21.39 12.19 9.88
C GLY A 131 20.01 11.54 10.03
N GLY A 132 19.07 11.89 9.15
CA GLY A 132 17.68 11.43 9.19
C GLY A 132 17.51 9.92 9.02
N HIS A 133 18.46 9.24 8.37
CA HIS A 133 18.36 7.81 8.08
C HIS A 133 18.45 6.89 9.29
N VAL A 134 17.46 6.03 9.42
CA VAL A 134 17.64 4.75 10.14
C VAL A 134 18.28 3.77 9.13
N ALA A 135 19.51 3.34 9.39
CA ALA A 135 20.12 2.30 8.58
C ALA A 135 19.20 1.07 8.55
N PRO A 136 18.93 0.46 7.37
CA PRO A 136 18.14 -0.75 7.31
C PRO A 136 18.76 -1.80 8.21
N THR A 137 18.01 -2.27 9.19
CA THR A 137 18.42 -3.41 10.02
C THR A 137 18.50 -4.61 9.06
N PRO A 138 19.67 -5.27 8.92
CA PRO A 138 19.73 -6.47 8.09
C PRO A 138 18.76 -7.49 8.69
N VAL A 139 17.79 -7.89 7.89
CA VAL A 139 16.88 -8.99 8.22
C VAL A 139 17.74 -10.26 8.31
N PRO A 140 17.69 -11.03 9.41
CA PRO A 140 18.48 -12.23 9.59
C PRO A 140 18.09 -13.34 8.62
#